data_c3ec2f1c520d10cf0e1dd0d1e332bcdf
#
_entry.id   c3ec2f1c520d10cf0e1dd0d1e332bcdf
#
_cell.length_a   1.000
_cell.length_b   1.000
_cell.length_c   1.000
_cell.angle_alpha   90.00
_cell.angle_beta   90.00
_cell.angle_gamma   90.00
#
_symmetry.space_group_name_H-M   'P 1'
#
loop_
_entity.id
_entity.type
_entity.pdbx_description
1 polymer ?
#
loop_
_entity_poly.entity_id
_entity_poly.type
_entity_poly.pdbx_seq_one_letter_code
_entity_poly.pdbx_strand_id
1 'polypeptide(L)'
;DGSLDLYICNKGNSDEIYMNQGDGTFNGGFVGGSKNPLRAPTMVAFADYDGDGDLDFYRTATRLISMNEIFDGKVLTQKDDKGIVRAHPTQADQFVMIDGLPRELGTYDRLFRNEGIAEGGMPKLVDVTRKSGINIAREHGLAAVWWDYNEDGWPDLYVSNDFHTPDHLYRNNGDSTFTEVTEEALAYTSWNSMGSDFSDINNDGLFDYLSTDMSATTHFKQKTMMGAMIDTAWFLDNLEPRQYMRNVMHVNTGTGKFVDVAFHAGIDSTDWTWAAIFGDLDNDGFEDVFFTNGIERNVQDSDRTIRMQQASQGGASSEELRKMFLDSPRFKEKNLAFRNLGNFKFDNLSEVWGVDDETVSHGAVFSDIDRDGDLDIIVNNMNDPVGIYKNNSHLSQKKSSPNSARSVLISLKGVNSNYFGLGARLKMKMPNGKIMNRIVTSSRGYMS
;
A
#
# COMPACT_ATOMS: atom_id res chain seq x y z
N ASP A 1 17.72 4.02 -19.22
CA ASP A 1 18.37 3.42 -20.40
C ASP A 1 17.49 2.37 -21.09
N GLY A 2 16.40 1.93 -20.46
CA GLY A 2 15.45 0.92 -20.97
C GLY A 2 15.68 -0.48 -20.42
N SER A 3 16.61 -0.65 -19.50
CA SER A 3 16.78 -1.85 -18.69
C SER A 3 15.99 -1.73 -17.41
N LEU A 4 15.41 -2.84 -16.90
CA LEU A 4 14.74 -2.84 -15.62
C LEU A 4 15.75 -3.10 -14.51
N ASP A 5 15.94 -2.12 -13.65
CA ASP A 5 16.75 -2.21 -12.45
C ASP A 5 15.94 -2.76 -11.28
N LEU A 6 16.61 -3.12 -10.19
CA LEU A 6 15.98 -3.70 -9.01
C LEU A 6 16.29 -2.86 -7.78
N TYR A 7 15.26 -2.44 -7.04
CA TYR A 7 15.40 -1.83 -5.73
C TYR A 7 14.92 -2.82 -4.65
N ILE A 8 15.71 -3.02 -3.61
CA ILE A 8 15.40 -3.92 -2.50
C ILE A 8 15.28 -3.13 -1.20
N CYS A 9 14.08 -3.16 -0.64
CA CYS A 9 13.79 -2.64 0.70
C CYS A 9 14.32 -3.61 1.76
N ASN A 10 15.30 -3.19 2.57
CA ASN A 10 15.92 -4.04 3.59
C ASN A 10 15.52 -3.60 5.01
N LYS A 11 14.71 -4.41 5.70
CA LYS A 11 14.37 -4.14 7.10
C LYS A 11 15.60 -4.33 8.00
N GLY A 12 16.03 -3.23 8.64
CA GLY A 12 17.16 -3.24 9.59
C GLY A 12 18.54 -3.02 8.96
N ASN A 13 18.64 -2.95 7.63
CA ASN A 13 19.83 -2.61 6.87
C ASN A 13 19.55 -1.44 5.91
N SER A 14 20.59 -0.99 5.22
CA SER A 14 20.42 -0.05 4.09
C SER A 14 19.73 -0.76 2.93
N ASP A 15 18.88 -0.03 2.23
CA ASP A 15 18.28 -0.49 0.98
C ASP A 15 19.35 -0.65 -0.10
N GLU A 16 19.07 -1.47 -1.09
CA GLU A 16 20.00 -1.80 -2.16
C GLU A 16 19.39 -1.53 -3.53
N ILE A 17 20.19 -1.02 -4.45
CA ILE A 17 19.84 -0.88 -5.87
C ILE A 17 20.77 -1.76 -6.68
N TYR A 18 20.22 -2.49 -7.63
CA TYR A 18 20.93 -3.33 -8.57
C TYR A 18 20.62 -2.88 -9.99
N MET A 19 21.62 -2.29 -10.65
CA MET A 19 21.56 -1.81 -12.03
C MET A 19 21.74 -2.97 -13.00
N ASN A 20 20.79 -3.18 -13.87
CA ASN A 20 20.79 -4.22 -14.89
C ASN A 20 21.83 -3.86 -15.99
N GLN A 21 22.75 -4.77 -16.28
CA GLN A 21 23.80 -4.54 -17.28
C GLN A 21 23.36 -4.90 -18.71
N GLY A 22 22.12 -5.39 -18.89
CA GLY A 22 21.58 -5.77 -20.19
C GLY A 22 22.05 -7.15 -20.69
N ASP A 23 22.90 -7.84 -19.95
CA ASP A 23 23.44 -9.17 -20.26
C ASP A 23 22.94 -10.27 -19.31
N GLY A 24 21.97 -9.92 -18.45
CA GLY A 24 21.44 -10.80 -17.40
C GLY A 24 22.21 -10.71 -16.08
N THR A 25 23.20 -9.81 -15.98
CA THR A 25 23.89 -9.52 -14.72
C THR A 25 23.48 -8.16 -14.14
N PHE A 26 23.74 -7.99 -12.84
CA PHE A 26 23.45 -6.76 -12.14
C PHE A 26 24.69 -6.24 -11.42
N ASN A 27 24.87 -4.91 -11.44
CA ASN A 27 25.85 -4.23 -10.61
C ASN A 27 25.11 -3.49 -9.49
N GLY A 28 25.40 -3.78 -8.24
CA GLY A 28 24.61 -3.32 -7.10
C GLY A 28 25.41 -2.53 -6.07
N GLY A 29 24.68 -1.75 -5.27
CA GLY A 29 25.21 -0.98 -4.17
C GLY A 29 24.13 -0.49 -3.20
N PHE A 30 24.56 0.00 -2.05
CA PHE A 30 23.65 0.54 -1.04
C PHE A 30 23.14 1.93 -1.41
N VAL A 31 21.85 2.17 -1.17
CA VAL A 31 21.24 3.48 -1.36
C VAL A 31 21.86 4.50 -0.40
N GLY A 32 22.32 5.63 -0.98
CA GLY A 32 22.79 6.79 -0.21
C GLY A 32 24.15 6.66 0.42
N GLY A 33 24.93 5.60 0.19
CA GLY A 33 26.32 5.46 0.67
C GLY A 33 26.51 5.70 2.19
N SER A 34 25.43 5.75 2.95
CA SER A 34 25.38 6.28 4.30
C SER A 34 25.57 5.19 5.35
N LYS A 35 26.39 5.49 6.35
CA LYS A 35 26.54 4.71 7.59
C LYS A 35 25.27 4.73 8.48
N ASN A 36 24.25 5.49 8.11
CA ASN A 36 22.99 5.54 8.83
C ASN A 36 21.90 4.86 7.99
N PRO A 37 21.64 3.56 8.21
CA PRO A 37 20.68 2.83 7.40
C PRO A 37 19.29 3.47 7.52
N LEU A 38 18.67 3.71 6.38
CA LEU A 38 17.25 4.01 6.31
C LEU A 38 16.54 2.75 6.78
N ARG A 39 16.02 2.75 8.01
CA ARG A 39 15.49 1.55 8.67
C ARG A 39 14.02 1.35 8.34
N ALA A 40 13.58 0.10 8.38
CA ALA A 40 12.19 -0.33 8.30
C ALA A 40 11.41 0.16 7.06
N PRO A 41 11.96 0.08 5.84
CA PRO A 41 11.22 0.37 4.63
C PRO A 41 10.07 -0.63 4.47
N THR A 42 9.01 -0.16 3.85
CA THR A 42 7.87 -1.01 3.45
C THR A 42 7.74 -1.08 1.95
N MET A 43 7.80 0.05 1.28
CA MET A 43 7.59 0.15 -0.15
C MET A 43 8.37 1.32 -0.75
N VAL A 44 8.62 1.25 -2.05
CA VAL A 44 9.16 2.35 -2.85
C VAL A 44 8.24 2.57 -4.05
N ALA A 45 7.80 3.80 -4.23
CA ALA A 45 6.98 4.22 -5.35
C ALA A 45 7.76 5.17 -6.24
N PHE A 46 7.95 4.82 -7.52
CA PHE A 46 8.72 5.60 -8.49
C PHE A 46 7.81 6.54 -9.29
N ALA A 47 8.29 7.75 -9.53
CA ALA A 47 7.72 8.74 -10.46
C ALA A 47 8.78 9.72 -10.93
N ASP A 48 8.56 10.34 -12.05
CA ASP A 48 9.27 11.54 -12.53
C ASP A 48 8.46 12.75 -12.04
N TYR A 49 8.62 13.09 -10.73
CA TYR A 49 7.71 14.04 -10.09
C TYR A 49 8.04 15.51 -10.40
N ASP A 50 9.28 15.81 -10.81
CA ASP A 50 9.71 17.17 -11.17
C ASP A 50 9.88 17.38 -12.69
N GLY A 51 9.60 16.35 -13.49
CA GLY A 51 9.51 16.42 -14.94
C GLY A 51 10.86 16.53 -15.64
N ASP A 52 11.96 16.13 -14.98
CA ASP A 52 13.32 16.23 -15.53
C ASP A 52 13.72 15.01 -16.40
N GLY A 53 12.91 13.94 -16.39
CA GLY A 53 13.07 12.73 -17.19
C GLY A 53 13.77 11.59 -16.44
N ASP A 54 14.33 11.82 -15.28
CA ASP A 54 14.87 10.80 -14.40
C ASP A 54 13.80 10.27 -13.43
N LEU A 55 13.87 9.01 -13.04
CA LEU A 55 12.91 8.48 -12.06
C LEU A 55 13.35 8.77 -10.65
N ASP A 56 12.50 9.47 -9.94
CA ASP A 56 12.58 9.72 -8.51
C ASP A 56 11.78 8.67 -7.76
N PHE A 57 11.82 8.69 -6.42
CA PHE A 57 10.98 7.80 -5.66
C PHE A 57 10.61 8.32 -4.26
N TYR A 58 9.42 7.94 -3.83
CA TYR A 58 9.00 8.05 -2.44
C TYR A 58 9.15 6.70 -1.76
N ARG A 59 9.74 6.69 -0.57
CA ARG A 59 10.02 5.50 0.23
C ARG A 59 9.24 5.56 1.52
N THR A 60 8.30 4.67 1.69
CA THR A 60 7.55 4.53 2.94
C THR A 60 8.36 3.73 3.96
N ALA A 61 8.12 4.01 5.22
CA ALA A 61 8.77 3.34 6.33
C ALA A 61 7.84 3.22 7.55
N THR A 62 7.94 2.10 8.25
CA THR A 62 7.09 1.80 9.39
C THR A 62 7.89 1.71 10.70
N ARG A 63 7.48 0.83 11.61
CA ARG A 63 8.12 0.69 12.93
C ARG A 63 9.51 0.07 12.86
N LEU A 64 10.40 0.57 13.70
CA LEU A 64 11.78 0.08 13.83
C LEU A 64 11.89 -1.22 14.60
N ILE A 65 11.04 -1.41 15.61
CA ILE A 65 11.17 -2.50 16.56
C ILE A 65 10.39 -3.70 16.07
N SER A 66 11.09 -4.81 15.89
CA SER A 66 10.44 -6.08 15.57
C SER A 66 9.97 -6.79 16.84
N MET A 67 8.95 -7.67 16.71
CA MET A 67 8.53 -8.53 17.82
C MET A 67 9.67 -9.43 18.31
N ASN A 68 10.58 -9.84 17.45
CA ASN A 68 11.74 -10.64 17.85
C ASN A 68 12.66 -9.85 18.83
N GLU A 69 12.93 -8.56 18.55
CA GLU A 69 13.74 -7.72 19.46
C GLU A 69 13.07 -7.57 20.82
N ILE A 70 11.73 -7.49 20.86
CA ILE A 70 10.98 -7.45 22.13
C ILE A 70 11.17 -8.76 22.92
N PHE A 71 11.04 -9.89 22.25
CA PHE A 71 11.24 -11.20 22.87
C PHE A 71 12.69 -11.49 23.21
N ASP A 72 13.66 -10.91 22.52
CA ASP A 72 15.09 -10.99 22.85
C ASP A 72 15.48 -10.09 24.04
N GLY A 73 14.49 -9.56 24.75
CA GLY A 73 14.65 -8.82 26.01
C GLY A 73 14.77 -7.31 25.86
N LYS A 74 14.42 -6.75 24.70
CA LYS A 74 14.35 -5.31 24.53
C LYS A 74 13.21 -4.74 25.37
N VAL A 75 13.54 -4.06 26.46
CA VAL A 75 12.55 -3.44 27.33
C VAL A 75 12.07 -2.14 26.70
N LEU A 76 10.79 -2.07 26.35
CA LEU A 76 10.20 -0.89 25.70
C LEU A 76 9.67 0.12 26.70
N THR A 77 9.04 -0.36 27.77
CA THR A 77 8.40 0.48 28.79
C THR A 77 8.78 0.02 30.18
N GLN A 78 8.70 0.94 31.14
CA GLN A 78 8.89 0.67 32.56
C GLN A 78 7.85 1.42 33.39
N LYS A 79 7.55 0.96 34.61
CA LYS A 79 6.74 1.72 35.56
C LYS A 79 7.63 2.65 36.37
N ASP A 80 7.21 3.90 36.52
CA ASP A 80 7.83 4.84 37.43
C ASP A 80 7.46 4.54 38.88
N ASP A 81 8.02 5.30 39.83
CA ASP A 81 7.79 5.13 41.28
C ASP A 81 6.32 5.27 41.70
N LYS A 82 5.49 5.83 40.84
CA LYS A 82 4.04 5.98 41.03
C LYS A 82 3.25 4.89 40.30
N GLY A 83 3.92 3.92 39.69
CA GLY A 83 3.29 2.85 38.90
C GLY A 83 2.80 3.26 37.50
N ILE A 84 3.13 4.48 37.07
CA ILE A 84 2.75 4.98 35.73
C ILE A 84 3.69 4.37 34.67
N VAL A 85 3.12 3.85 33.60
CA VAL A 85 3.89 3.30 32.48
C VAL A 85 4.58 4.43 31.72
N ARG A 86 5.89 4.30 31.51
CA ARG A 86 6.74 5.24 30.77
C ARG A 86 7.53 4.49 29.72
N ALA A 87 7.94 5.18 28.67
CA ALA A 87 8.95 4.64 27.76
C ALA A 87 10.25 4.35 28.53
N HIS A 88 10.90 3.23 28.23
CA HIS A 88 12.20 2.94 28.82
C HIS A 88 13.21 4.00 28.33
N PRO A 89 14.11 4.52 29.21
CA PRO A 89 15.02 5.60 28.85
C PRO A 89 15.87 5.35 27.59
N THR A 90 16.25 4.10 27.34
CA THR A 90 17.02 3.70 26.15
C THR A 90 16.18 3.65 24.87
N GLN A 91 14.87 3.80 24.98
CA GLN A 91 13.91 3.75 23.87
C GLN A 91 13.00 4.98 23.84
N ALA A 92 13.29 6.00 24.66
CA ALA A 92 12.41 7.16 24.82
C ALA A 92 12.16 7.92 23.52
N ASP A 93 13.12 7.91 22.61
CA ASP A 93 13.03 8.50 21.29
C ASP A 93 12.12 7.74 20.31
N GLN A 94 11.67 6.55 20.68
CA GLN A 94 10.80 5.70 19.85
C GLN A 94 9.35 5.74 20.31
N PHE A 95 9.02 6.58 21.28
CA PHE A 95 7.66 6.71 21.81
C PHE A 95 7.25 8.17 21.96
N VAL A 96 5.98 8.42 21.73
CA VAL A 96 5.27 9.63 22.16
C VAL A 96 4.33 9.27 23.30
N MET A 97 4.17 10.17 24.27
CA MET A 97 3.22 10.01 25.36
C MET A 97 1.90 10.66 24.99
N ILE A 98 0.86 9.85 24.83
CA ILE A 98 -0.50 10.31 24.51
C ILE A 98 -1.41 9.78 25.64
N ASP A 99 -2.15 10.68 26.30
CA ASP A 99 -3.03 10.37 27.45
C ASP A 99 -2.33 9.57 28.56
N GLY A 100 -1.05 9.84 28.76
CA GLY A 100 -0.25 9.15 29.75
C GLY A 100 0.25 7.76 29.37
N LEU A 101 -0.05 7.28 28.18
CA LEU A 101 0.42 6.00 27.64
C LEU A 101 1.50 6.20 26.57
N PRO A 102 2.56 5.39 26.57
CA PRO A 102 3.56 5.41 25.51
C PRO A 102 2.99 4.80 24.23
N ARG A 103 3.07 5.55 23.12
CA ARG A 103 2.73 5.08 21.78
C ARG A 103 4.00 5.01 20.94
N GLU A 104 4.20 3.88 20.27
CA GLU A 104 5.35 3.69 19.40
C GLU A 104 5.26 4.63 18.20
N LEU A 105 6.37 5.30 17.90
CA LEU A 105 6.53 6.09 16.68
C LEU A 105 7.08 5.19 15.58
N GLY A 106 6.62 5.42 14.36
CA GLY A 106 7.22 4.85 13.16
C GLY A 106 8.60 5.42 12.86
N THR A 107 9.01 5.35 11.62
CA THR A 107 10.20 6.02 11.12
C THR A 107 9.82 7.06 10.07
N TYR A 108 10.84 7.74 9.52
CA TYR A 108 10.59 8.78 8.55
C TYR A 108 10.45 8.20 7.14
N ASP A 109 9.37 8.55 6.49
CA ASP A 109 9.28 8.43 5.04
C ASP A 109 10.26 9.38 4.36
N ARG A 110 10.62 9.09 3.11
CA ARG A 110 11.60 9.87 2.37
C ARG A 110 11.23 10.04 0.91
N LEU A 111 11.38 11.26 0.42
CA LEU A 111 11.38 11.56 -1.01
C LEU A 111 12.83 11.72 -1.48
N PHE A 112 13.21 10.91 -2.45
CA PHE A 112 14.51 10.97 -3.08
C PHE A 112 14.38 11.48 -4.51
N ARG A 113 15.16 12.52 -4.83
CA ARG A 113 15.34 12.98 -6.19
C ARG A 113 16.55 12.33 -6.80
N ASN A 114 16.40 11.85 -8.02
CA ASN A 114 17.50 11.36 -8.85
C ASN A 114 18.11 12.55 -9.60
N GLU A 115 19.39 12.77 -9.49
CA GLU A 115 20.14 13.81 -10.19
C GLU A 115 21.03 13.21 -11.29
N GLY A 116 20.56 12.13 -11.95
CA GLY A 116 21.26 11.39 -12.98
C GLY A 116 22.23 10.33 -12.44
N ILE A 117 23.14 9.89 -13.26
CA ILE A 117 24.08 8.81 -12.95
C ILE A 117 25.40 9.38 -12.43
N ALA A 118 25.79 8.92 -11.24
CA ALA A 118 27.08 9.27 -10.64
C ALA A 118 28.26 8.53 -11.30
N GLU A 119 29.45 8.95 -11.02
CA GLU A 119 30.68 8.23 -11.36
C GLU A 119 30.62 6.82 -10.72
N GLY A 120 30.73 5.77 -11.52
CA GLY A 120 30.54 4.38 -11.10
C GLY A 120 29.21 3.75 -11.53
N GLY A 121 28.35 4.48 -12.24
CA GLY A 121 27.15 3.93 -12.88
C GLY A 121 25.94 3.75 -11.95
N MET A 122 25.99 4.31 -10.74
CA MET A 122 24.87 4.28 -9.78
C MET A 122 24.08 5.61 -9.86
N PRO A 123 22.76 5.61 -9.59
CA PRO A 123 21.97 6.83 -9.56
C PRO A 123 22.43 7.75 -8.42
N LYS A 124 22.48 9.05 -8.70
CA LYS A 124 22.79 10.08 -7.71
C LYS A 124 21.52 10.53 -6.98
N LEU A 125 21.21 9.88 -5.89
CA LEU A 125 20.01 10.11 -5.11
C LEU A 125 20.21 11.15 -4.01
N VAL A 126 19.32 12.13 -3.95
CA VAL A 126 19.33 13.22 -2.97
C VAL A 126 18.05 13.21 -2.16
N ASP A 127 18.15 13.07 -0.83
CA ASP A 127 17.00 13.24 0.06
C ASP A 127 16.51 14.69 0.03
N VAL A 128 15.35 14.90 -0.55
CA VAL A 128 14.70 16.20 -0.69
C VAL A 128 13.46 16.36 0.17
N THR A 129 13.12 15.37 1.00
CA THR A 129 11.88 15.31 1.79
C THR A 129 11.53 16.64 2.47
N ARG A 130 12.48 17.21 3.20
CA ARG A 130 12.25 18.48 3.91
C ARG A 130 12.11 19.68 2.98
N LYS A 131 12.85 19.67 1.87
CA LYS A 131 12.83 20.79 0.91
C LYS A 131 11.59 20.80 0.07
N SER A 132 11.02 19.62 -0.19
CA SER A 132 9.82 19.46 -0.99
C SER A 132 8.53 19.80 -0.24
N GLY A 133 8.58 20.07 1.07
CA GLY A 133 7.38 20.34 1.87
C GLY A 133 6.64 19.07 2.34
N ILE A 134 7.18 17.90 2.07
CA ILE A 134 6.65 16.63 2.60
C ILE A 134 6.81 16.59 4.12
N ASN A 135 5.79 16.09 4.81
CA ASN A 135 5.80 15.88 6.25
C ASN A 135 6.97 14.98 6.67
N ILE A 136 7.70 15.42 7.69
CA ILE A 136 8.83 14.68 8.25
C ILE A 136 8.50 14.05 9.61
N ALA A 137 7.23 13.82 9.89
CA ALA A 137 6.82 13.12 11.09
C ALA A 137 7.25 11.65 11.05
N ARG A 138 7.29 11.03 12.21
CA ARG A 138 7.61 9.61 12.36
C ARG A 138 6.30 8.83 12.34
N GLU A 139 5.91 8.41 11.18
CA GLU A 139 4.65 7.77 10.89
C GLU A 139 4.83 6.27 10.55
N HIS A 140 3.75 5.62 10.19
CA HIS A 140 3.74 4.20 9.87
C HIS A 140 3.37 3.99 8.40
N GLY A 141 4.12 4.61 7.48
CA GLY A 141 3.89 4.51 6.05
C GLY A 141 3.95 3.06 5.56
N LEU A 142 2.89 2.58 4.91
CA LEU A 142 2.81 1.23 4.37
C LEU A 142 2.80 1.19 2.85
N ALA A 143 2.05 2.09 2.21
CA ALA A 143 1.98 2.18 0.77
C ALA A 143 2.05 3.62 0.28
N ALA A 144 2.43 3.80 -0.97
CA ALA A 144 2.42 5.09 -1.65
C ALA A 144 2.08 4.89 -3.13
N VAL A 145 1.28 5.80 -3.67
CA VAL A 145 0.91 5.80 -5.09
C VAL A 145 1.01 7.20 -5.67
N TRP A 146 1.40 7.26 -6.94
CA TRP A 146 1.56 8.49 -7.70
C TRP A 146 0.53 8.57 -8.80
N TRP A 147 -0.25 9.65 -8.85
CA TRP A 147 -1.11 9.98 -9.98
C TRP A 147 -1.44 11.47 -9.97
N ASP A 148 -1.84 12.00 -11.09
CA ASP A 148 -2.31 13.38 -11.26
C ASP A 148 -3.82 13.42 -10.94
N TYR A 149 -4.19 13.70 -9.66
CA TYR A 149 -5.59 13.66 -9.22
C TYR A 149 -6.40 14.86 -9.66
N ASN A 150 -5.74 15.99 -9.90
CA ASN A 150 -6.37 17.28 -10.22
C ASN A 150 -6.25 17.65 -11.71
N GLU A 151 -5.64 16.79 -12.52
CA GLU A 151 -5.42 16.95 -13.97
C GLU A 151 -4.57 18.17 -14.35
N ASP A 152 -3.64 18.60 -13.50
CA ASP A 152 -2.74 19.73 -13.77
C ASP A 152 -1.46 19.32 -14.52
N GLY A 153 -1.23 18.04 -14.72
CA GLY A 153 -0.10 17.46 -15.44
C GLY A 153 1.10 17.08 -14.58
N TRP A 154 1.03 17.26 -13.27
CA TRP A 154 2.06 16.89 -12.31
C TRP A 154 1.63 15.68 -11.47
N PRO A 155 2.50 14.68 -11.26
CA PRO A 155 2.15 13.58 -10.39
C PRO A 155 2.02 14.03 -8.93
N ASP A 156 0.86 13.78 -8.34
CA ASP A 156 0.57 13.96 -6.93
C ASP A 156 0.88 12.66 -6.17
N LEU A 157 1.02 12.75 -4.86
CA LEU A 157 1.41 11.62 -4.01
C LEU A 157 0.35 11.34 -2.94
N TYR A 158 -0.11 10.09 -2.87
CA TYR A 158 -0.86 9.60 -1.72
C TYR A 158 -0.02 8.62 -0.91
N VAL A 159 -0.06 8.74 0.42
CA VAL A 159 0.65 7.89 1.37
C VAL A 159 -0.34 7.27 2.33
N SER A 160 -0.41 5.95 2.35
CA SER A 160 -1.21 5.17 3.32
C SER A 160 -0.42 4.94 4.59
N ASN A 161 -1.01 5.33 5.72
CA ASN A 161 -0.42 5.18 7.04
C ASN A 161 -1.24 4.23 7.91
N ASP A 162 -0.53 3.38 8.66
CA ASP A 162 -1.13 2.47 9.64
C ASP A 162 -1.28 3.16 11.01
N PHE A 163 -2.13 2.61 11.86
CA PHE A 163 -2.37 3.03 13.25
C PHE A 163 -2.94 4.45 13.39
N HIS A 164 -2.30 5.26 14.22
CA HIS A 164 -2.80 6.55 14.70
C HIS A 164 -2.44 7.74 13.82
N THR A 165 -1.77 7.52 12.72
CA THR A 165 -1.43 8.59 11.78
C THR A 165 -2.36 8.54 10.57
N PRO A 166 -2.95 9.68 10.15
CA PRO A 166 -3.81 9.70 8.98
C PRO A 166 -3.00 9.49 7.69
N ASP A 167 -3.70 9.12 6.64
CA ASP A 167 -3.12 9.13 5.31
C ASP A 167 -2.86 10.57 4.85
N HIS A 168 -1.92 10.74 3.92
CA HIS A 168 -1.60 12.04 3.35
C HIS A 168 -1.83 12.07 1.85
N LEU A 169 -2.50 13.12 1.38
CA LEU A 169 -2.56 13.50 -0.03
C LEU A 169 -1.73 14.77 -0.24
N TYR A 170 -0.66 14.66 -1.00
CA TYR A 170 0.23 15.76 -1.34
C TYR A 170 0.01 16.17 -2.79
N ARG A 171 -0.46 17.40 -2.99
CA ARG A 171 -0.55 18.02 -4.31
C ARG A 171 0.83 18.55 -4.73
N ASN A 172 1.28 18.16 -5.90
CA ASN A 172 2.48 18.69 -6.52
C ASN A 172 2.23 20.14 -7.02
N ASN A 173 3.10 21.06 -6.66
CA ASN A 173 2.97 22.48 -7.04
C ASN A 173 3.63 22.79 -8.41
N GLY A 174 4.25 21.81 -9.07
CA GLY A 174 4.96 21.98 -10.35
C GLY A 174 6.31 22.69 -10.24
N ASP A 175 6.82 22.88 -9.03
CA ASP A 175 8.10 23.54 -8.72
C ASP A 175 9.01 22.65 -7.84
N SER A 176 8.81 21.35 -7.88
CA SER A 176 9.45 20.32 -7.04
C SER A 176 9.09 20.41 -5.56
N THR A 177 7.99 21.11 -5.22
CA THR A 177 7.44 21.17 -3.87
C THR A 177 6.01 20.62 -3.83
N PHE A 178 5.55 20.27 -2.63
CA PHE A 178 4.23 19.72 -2.40
C PHE A 178 3.46 20.52 -1.35
N THR A 179 2.14 20.53 -1.49
CA THR A 179 1.21 21.04 -0.49
C THR A 179 0.35 19.88 0.01
N GLU A 180 0.32 19.63 1.30
CA GLU A 180 -0.61 18.66 1.87
C GLU A 180 -2.04 19.19 1.76
N VAL A 181 -2.95 18.38 1.20
CA VAL A 181 -4.33 18.76 0.91
C VAL A 181 -5.33 17.73 1.43
N THR A 182 -4.93 16.85 2.32
CA THR A 182 -5.75 15.74 2.83
C THR A 182 -7.08 16.25 3.40
N GLU A 183 -7.04 17.19 4.34
CA GLU A 183 -8.24 17.77 4.96
C GLU A 183 -9.10 18.57 3.98
N GLU A 184 -8.48 19.15 2.95
CA GLU A 184 -9.18 19.92 1.94
C GLU A 184 -9.90 19.02 0.93
N ALA A 185 -9.24 17.92 0.51
CA ALA A 185 -9.70 17.05 -0.55
C ALA A 185 -10.56 15.88 -0.05
N LEU A 186 -10.23 15.32 1.13
CA LEU A 186 -10.84 14.11 1.68
C LEU A 186 -11.65 14.44 2.93
N ALA A 187 -12.86 13.86 3.06
CA ALA A 187 -13.69 14.03 4.25
C ALA A 187 -13.13 13.22 5.45
N TYR A 188 -12.43 12.15 5.20
CA TYR A 188 -11.78 11.25 6.16
C TYR A 188 -10.87 10.25 5.43
N THR A 189 -10.06 9.53 6.19
CA THR A 189 -9.18 8.46 5.69
C THR A 189 -9.52 7.12 6.37
N SER A 190 -8.91 6.04 5.90
CA SER A 190 -8.89 4.77 6.59
C SER A 190 -8.11 4.90 7.90
N TRP A 191 -8.37 4.03 8.88
CA TRP A 191 -7.66 4.05 10.16
C TRP A 191 -6.33 3.30 10.11
N ASN A 192 -6.38 2.07 9.62
CA ASN A 192 -5.20 1.25 9.46
C ASN A 192 -4.98 1.04 7.96
N SER A 193 -4.65 2.12 7.26
CA SER A 193 -4.43 2.06 5.83
C SER A 193 -3.27 1.14 5.49
N MET A 194 -3.55 0.11 4.69
CA MET A 194 -2.59 -0.90 4.31
C MET A 194 -2.07 -0.65 2.89
N GLY A 195 -2.83 -1.03 1.91
CA GLY A 195 -2.51 -0.82 0.51
C GLY A 195 -3.45 0.17 -0.16
N SER A 196 -2.98 0.77 -1.22
CA SER A 196 -3.77 1.73 -1.99
C SER A 196 -3.55 1.59 -3.48
N ASP A 197 -4.58 1.92 -4.24
CA ASP A 197 -4.54 1.96 -5.69
C ASP A 197 -5.55 2.97 -6.24
N PHE A 198 -5.41 3.33 -7.49
CA PHE A 198 -6.29 4.27 -8.16
C PHE A 198 -6.73 3.75 -9.53
N SER A 199 -7.93 4.16 -9.96
CA SER A 199 -8.52 3.80 -11.26
C SER A 199 -9.63 4.76 -11.63
N ASP A 200 -9.93 4.89 -12.92
CA ASP A 200 -11.15 5.52 -13.43
C ASP A 200 -12.27 4.47 -13.41
N ILE A 201 -12.84 4.21 -12.20
CA ILE A 201 -13.78 3.09 -11.99
C ILE A 201 -15.12 3.23 -12.70
N ASN A 202 -15.50 4.45 -13.04
CA ASN A 202 -16.77 4.76 -13.70
C ASN A 202 -16.60 5.18 -15.18
N ASN A 203 -15.35 5.27 -15.65
CA ASN A 203 -14.97 5.72 -16.99
C ASN A 203 -15.47 7.15 -17.30
N ASP A 204 -15.43 8.06 -16.33
CA ASP A 204 -15.76 9.48 -16.51
C ASP A 204 -14.54 10.33 -16.90
N GLY A 205 -13.36 9.77 -16.78
CA GLY A 205 -12.10 10.41 -17.13
C GLY A 205 -11.30 10.89 -15.94
N LEU A 206 -11.84 10.84 -14.73
CA LEU A 206 -11.16 11.21 -13.50
C LEU A 206 -10.69 9.92 -12.80
N PHE A 207 -9.56 9.99 -12.13
CA PHE A 207 -9.08 8.85 -11.37
C PHE A 207 -9.60 8.90 -9.94
N ASP A 208 -10.22 7.81 -9.54
CA ASP A 208 -10.72 7.52 -8.22
C ASP A 208 -9.66 6.76 -7.42
N TYR A 209 -9.80 6.70 -6.10
CA TYR A 209 -8.79 6.18 -5.21
C TYR A 209 -9.39 5.20 -4.20
N LEU A 210 -8.71 4.09 -3.96
CA LEU A 210 -9.07 3.07 -2.98
C LEU A 210 -7.95 2.87 -1.97
N SER A 211 -8.27 2.91 -0.66
CA SER A 211 -7.40 2.44 0.41
C SER A 211 -8.06 1.32 1.19
N THR A 212 -7.27 0.30 1.54
CA THR A 212 -7.73 -0.85 2.29
C THR A 212 -7.45 -0.73 3.77
N ASP A 213 -8.27 -1.42 4.57
CA ASP A 213 -8.18 -1.47 6.03
C ASP A 213 -8.45 -2.91 6.53
N MET A 214 -8.32 -3.11 7.81
CA MET A 214 -8.65 -4.34 8.50
C MET A 214 -10.14 -4.37 8.88
N SER A 215 -11.03 -4.31 7.91
CA SER A 215 -12.48 -4.25 8.12
C SER A 215 -13.15 -5.61 7.90
N ALA A 216 -13.64 -6.19 8.98
CA ALA A 216 -14.20 -7.53 9.00
C ALA A 216 -15.53 -7.65 8.26
N THR A 217 -15.66 -8.67 7.40
CA THR A 217 -16.88 -8.93 6.60
C THR A 217 -18.02 -9.54 7.40
N THR A 218 -17.74 -10.18 8.55
CA THR A 218 -18.76 -10.85 9.35
C THR A 218 -18.84 -10.31 10.77
N HIS A 219 -20.01 -10.38 11.38
CA HIS A 219 -20.21 -9.98 12.78
C HIS A 219 -19.30 -10.73 13.75
N PHE A 220 -19.04 -12.01 13.52
CA PHE A 220 -18.13 -12.81 14.34
C PHE A 220 -16.71 -12.23 14.27
N LYS A 221 -16.19 -12.00 13.07
CA LYS A 221 -14.87 -11.41 12.87
C LYS A 221 -14.79 -9.99 13.47
N GLN A 222 -15.82 -9.16 13.33
CA GLN A 222 -15.86 -7.83 13.95
C GLN A 222 -15.71 -7.88 15.48
N LYS A 223 -16.11 -8.99 16.13
CA LYS A 223 -16.00 -9.15 17.58
C LYS A 223 -14.71 -9.83 18.04
N THR A 224 -14.02 -10.50 17.15
CA THR A 224 -12.84 -11.33 17.53
C THR A 224 -11.52 -10.85 16.93
N MET A 225 -11.55 -10.10 15.84
CA MET A 225 -10.38 -9.84 15.01
C MET A 225 -9.47 -8.71 15.52
N MET A 226 -9.97 -7.72 16.26
CA MET A 226 -9.23 -6.50 16.59
C MET A 226 -9.00 -6.27 18.09
N GLY A 227 -9.31 -7.23 18.93
CA GLY A 227 -9.13 -7.08 20.37
C GLY A 227 -9.99 -5.96 20.97
N ALA A 228 -9.58 -5.47 22.14
CA ALA A 228 -10.22 -4.33 22.80
C ALA A 228 -9.64 -3.02 22.27
N MET A 229 -10.29 -2.43 21.30
CA MET A 229 -9.85 -1.19 20.64
C MET A 229 -10.03 0.07 21.52
N ILE A 230 -10.64 -0.05 22.70
CA ILE A 230 -10.94 1.08 23.61
C ILE A 230 -9.67 1.89 23.94
N ASP A 231 -8.56 1.21 24.21
CA ASP A 231 -7.30 1.86 24.59
C ASP A 231 -6.59 2.57 23.43
N THR A 232 -7.06 2.35 22.21
CA THR A 232 -6.50 2.94 20.97
C THR A 232 -7.44 3.93 20.31
N ALA A 233 -8.67 4.07 20.81
CA ALA A 233 -9.71 4.89 20.19
C ALA A 233 -9.58 6.40 20.50
N TRP A 234 -8.62 6.82 21.32
CA TRP A 234 -8.43 8.21 21.76
C TRP A 234 -8.30 9.22 20.61
N PHE A 235 -7.73 8.80 19.48
CA PHE A 235 -7.54 9.68 18.33
C PHE A 235 -8.86 9.93 17.56
N LEU A 236 -9.91 9.13 17.76
CA LEU A 236 -11.22 9.37 17.15
C LEU A 236 -11.90 10.65 17.67
N ASP A 237 -11.44 11.16 18.82
CA ASP A 237 -12.05 12.33 19.46
C ASP A 237 -11.48 13.65 18.95
N ASN A 238 -10.29 13.69 18.35
CA ASN A 238 -9.52 14.93 18.17
C ASN A 238 -8.82 15.10 16.82
N LEU A 239 -9.10 14.28 15.79
CA LEU A 239 -8.32 14.35 14.55
C LEU A 239 -9.11 14.91 13.37
N GLU A 240 -8.44 15.76 12.63
CA GLU A 240 -8.71 16.13 11.26
C GLU A 240 -7.50 15.68 10.39
N PRO A 241 -7.70 14.96 9.30
CA PRO A 241 -8.96 14.32 8.90
C PRO A 241 -9.37 13.17 9.85
N ARG A 242 -10.68 12.90 9.94
CA ARG A 242 -11.18 11.75 10.71
C ARG A 242 -10.73 10.45 10.07
N GLN A 243 -10.53 9.42 10.91
CA GLN A 243 -10.16 8.09 10.47
C GLN A 243 -11.26 7.08 10.85
N TYR A 244 -11.59 6.17 9.92
CA TYR A 244 -12.57 5.10 10.16
C TYR A 244 -11.99 3.75 9.77
N MET A 245 -12.17 2.74 10.63
CA MET A 245 -11.67 1.38 10.39
C MET A 245 -12.53 0.66 9.34
N ARG A 246 -12.31 0.99 8.08
CA ARG A 246 -12.91 0.38 6.91
C ARG A 246 -12.18 0.80 5.64
N ASN A 247 -12.36 0.04 4.58
CA ASN A 247 -11.90 0.48 3.27
C ASN A 247 -12.60 1.80 2.89
N VAL A 248 -11.88 2.67 2.20
CA VAL A 248 -12.41 3.90 1.63
C VAL A 248 -12.25 3.86 0.10
N MET A 249 -13.32 4.20 -0.61
CA MET A 249 -13.35 4.33 -2.06
C MET A 249 -13.75 5.75 -2.40
N HIS A 250 -12.77 6.58 -2.62
CA HIS A 250 -12.92 8.00 -2.88
C HIS A 250 -13.06 8.28 -4.37
N VAL A 251 -14.27 8.66 -4.78
CA VAL A 251 -14.58 9.08 -6.15
C VAL A 251 -14.22 10.53 -6.34
N ASN A 252 -13.45 10.82 -7.36
CA ASN A 252 -13.05 12.17 -7.76
C ASN A 252 -14.24 12.93 -8.36
N THR A 253 -14.54 14.10 -7.85
CA THR A 253 -15.67 14.92 -8.33
C THR A 253 -15.28 15.93 -9.42
N GLY A 254 -14.00 15.99 -9.81
CA GLY A 254 -13.47 17.01 -10.72
C GLY A 254 -13.41 18.41 -10.12
N THR A 255 -13.64 18.56 -8.82
CA THR A 255 -13.64 19.87 -8.12
C THR A 255 -12.48 19.99 -7.12
N GLY A 256 -11.51 19.06 -7.17
CA GLY A 256 -10.45 18.93 -6.17
C GLY A 256 -10.89 18.26 -4.88
N LYS A 257 -12.11 17.72 -4.83
CA LYS A 257 -12.67 16.99 -3.68
C LYS A 257 -13.12 15.60 -4.08
N PHE A 258 -13.08 14.70 -3.12
CA PHE A 258 -13.51 13.32 -3.26
C PHE A 258 -14.77 13.02 -2.43
N VAL A 259 -15.53 12.02 -2.85
CA VAL A 259 -16.69 11.48 -2.14
C VAL A 259 -16.51 9.99 -1.95
N ASP A 260 -16.61 9.50 -0.73
CA ASP A 260 -16.50 8.06 -0.48
C ASP A 260 -17.79 7.33 -0.85
N VAL A 261 -17.63 6.25 -1.62
CA VAL A 261 -18.71 5.37 -2.08
C VAL A 261 -18.54 3.93 -1.62
N ALA A 262 -17.57 3.59 -0.75
CA ALA A 262 -17.23 2.21 -0.39
C ALA A 262 -18.45 1.40 0.08
N PHE A 263 -19.31 1.96 0.95
CA PHE A 263 -20.55 1.30 1.38
C PHE A 263 -21.54 1.10 0.22
N HIS A 264 -21.67 2.08 -0.65
CA HIS A 264 -22.55 1.96 -1.81
C HIS A 264 -22.00 0.93 -2.79
N ALA A 265 -20.70 0.87 -2.94
CA ALA A 265 -19.99 -0.07 -3.81
C ALA A 265 -20.01 -1.51 -3.28
N GLY A 266 -20.19 -1.70 -1.97
CA GLY A 266 -20.16 -3.02 -1.32
C GLY A 266 -18.75 -3.55 -1.10
N ILE A 267 -17.76 -2.66 -0.99
CA ILE A 267 -16.34 -2.99 -0.77
C ILE A 267 -15.76 -2.32 0.48
N ASP A 268 -16.61 -1.81 1.36
CA ASP A 268 -16.22 -1.18 2.63
C ASP A 268 -15.55 -2.14 3.61
N SER A 269 -15.74 -3.44 3.44
CA SER A 269 -15.21 -4.48 4.31
C SER A 269 -14.73 -5.67 3.49
N THR A 270 -13.47 -6.04 3.64
CA THR A 270 -12.80 -7.12 2.89
C THR A 270 -11.90 -8.00 3.78
N ASP A 271 -12.15 -8.01 5.11
CA ASP A 271 -11.41 -8.72 6.15
C ASP A 271 -10.02 -8.09 6.42
N TRP A 272 -8.98 -8.87 6.64
CA TRP A 272 -7.64 -8.36 6.91
C TRP A 272 -6.90 -8.15 5.59
N THR A 273 -7.15 -7.02 4.97
CA THR A 273 -6.69 -6.73 3.62
C THR A 273 -5.36 -5.99 3.60
N TRP A 274 -4.41 -6.50 2.81
CA TRP A 274 -3.12 -5.87 2.58
C TRP A 274 -3.11 -5.03 1.30
N ALA A 275 -3.34 -5.65 0.15
CA ALA A 275 -3.32 -4.95 -1.13
C ALA A 275 -4.72 -4.92 -1.75
N ALA A 276 -5.02 -3.81 -2.44
CA ALA A 276 -6.05 -3.72 -3.45
C ALA A 276 -5.39 -3.36 -4.77
N ILE A 277 -5.77 -4.03 -5.85
CA ILE A 277 -5.22 -3.77 -7.19
C ILE A 277 -6.37 -3.75 -8.19
N PHE A 278 -6.48 -2.67 -8.96
CA PHE A 278 -7.44 -2.54 -10.04
C PHE A 278 -6.93 -3.14 -11.35
N GLY A 279 -7.81 -3.76 -12.12
CA GLY A 279 -7.55 -4.25 -13.47
C GLY A 279 -8.80 -4.80 -14.11
N ASP A 280 -8.89 -4.70 -15.41
CA ASP A 280 -10.02 -5.22 -16.21
C ASP A 280 -9.83 -6.72 -16.42
N LEU A 281 -10.29 -7.54 -15.45
CA LEU A 281 -10.06 -9.00 -15.44
C LEU A 281 -10.99 -9.76 -16.39
N ASP A 282 -12.14 -9.20 -16.75
CA ASP A 282 -13.06 -9.84 -17.69
C ASP A 282 -13.15 -9.13 -19.07
N ASN A 283 -12.27 -8.14 -19.28
CA ASN A 283 -12.15 -7.37 -20.52
C ASN A 283 -13.46 -6.67 -20.94
N ASP A 284 -14.28 -6.22 -19.98
CA ASP A 284 -15.53 -5.48 -20.25
C ASP A 284 -15.34 -3.96 -20.33
N GLY A 285 -14.13 -3.49 -20.00
CA GLY A 285 -13.70 -2.10 -20.04
C GLY A 285 -13.95 -1.31 -18.75
N PHE A 286 -14.44 -1.94 -17.68
CA PHE A 286 -14.38 -1.42 -16.33
C PHE A 286 -13.25 -2.13 -15.55
N GLU A 287 -12.54 -1.40 -14.71
CA GLU A 287 -11.53 -2.05 -13.87
C GLU A 287 -12.19 -2.70 -12.65
N ASP A 288 -11.95 -4.00 -12.51
CA ASP A 288 -12.29 -4.82 -11.36
C ASP A 288 -11.27 -4.60 -10.24
N VAL A 289 -11.50 -5.15 -9.06
CA VAL A 289 -10.54 -5.05 -7.95
C VAL A 289 -10.27 -6.40 -7.32
N PHE A 290 -8.99 -6.66 -7.04
CA PHE A 290 -8.52 -7.85 -6.33
C PHE A 290 -7.90 -7.44 -4.99
N PHE A 291 -8.28 -8.15 -3.92
CA PHE A 291 -7.81 -7.93 -2.56
C PHE A 291 -7.03 -9.13 -2.04
N THR A 292 -5.88 -8.87 -1.41
CA THR A 292 -5.08 -9.90 -0.72
C THR A 292 -5.32 -9.85 0.77
N ASN A 293 -5.48 -11.01 1.41
CA ASN A 293 -5.90 -11.12 2.80
C ASN A 293 -5.03 -12.06 3.65
N GLY A 294 -5.16 -11.95 4.97
CA GLY A 294 -4.60 -12.85 5.96
C GLY A 294 -3.42 -12.29 6.75
N ILE A 295 -3.13 -12.88 7.91
CA ILE A 295 -1.96 -12.55 8.72
C ILE A 295 -1.24 -13.81 9.18
N GLU A 296 0.09 -13.72 9.24
CA GLU A 296 0.96 -14.86 9.57
C GLU A 296 0.72 -15.38 11.01
N ARG A 297 0.33 -14.52 11.93
CA ARG A 297 0.03 -14.88 13.31
C ARG A 297 -1.22 -14.17 13.79
N ASN A 298 -2.25 -14.92 14.18
CA ASN A 298 -3.48 -14.36 14.75
C ASN A 298 -3.24 -13.82 16.16
N VAL A 299 -2.55 -12.69 16.24
CA VAL A 299 -2.23 -12.00 17.51
C VAL A 299 -3.30 -11.02 17.93
N GLN A 300 -4.22 -10.70 17.04
CA GLN A 300 -5.31 -9.75 17.28
C GLN A 300 -6.59 -10.42 17.80
N ASP A 301 -6.61 -11.75 17.92
CA ASP A 301 -7.70 -12.46 18.59
C ASP A 301 -7.85 -11.95 20.02
N SER A 302 -9.03 -11.45 20.36
CA SER A 302 -9.34 -10.80 21.65
C SER A 302 -9.00 -11.67 22.85
N ASP A 303 -9.38 -12.95 22.81
CA ASP A 303 -9.13 -13.88 23.92
C ASP A 303 -7.65 -14.19 24.06
N ARG A 304 -6.92 -14.26 22.97
CA ARG A 304 -5.48 -14.50 22.97
C ARG A 304 -4.73 -13.29 23.50
N THR A 305 -5.10 -12.10 23.06
CA THR A 305 -4.53 -10.82 23.54
C THR A 305 -4.70 -10.71 25.05
N ILE A 306 -5.89 -10.98 25.57
CA ILE A 306 -6.15 -10.98 27.03
C ILE A 306 -5.27 -12.01 27.74
N ARG A 307 -5.17 -13.23 27.23
CA ARG A 307 -4.30 -14.28 27.82
C ARG A 307 -2.84 -13.87 27.84
N MET A 308 -2.32 -13.27 26.78
CA MET A 308 -0.93 -12.77 26.74
C MET A 308 -0.72 -11.63 27.73
N GLN A 309 -1.66 -10.69 27.86
CA GLN A 309 -1.60 -9.62 28.88
C GLN A 309 -1.62 -10.18 30.29
N GLN A 310 -2.51 -11.13 30.60
CA GLN A 310 -2.58 -11.80 31.91
C GLN A 310 -1.29 -12.55 32.23
N ALA A 311 -0.71 -13.28 31.28
CA ALA A 311 0.58 -13.95 31.46
C ALA A 311 1.70 -12.94 31.74
N SER A 312 1.77 -11.85 30.99
CA SER A 312 2.76 -10.78 31.21
C SER A 312 2.61 -10.12 32.59
N GLN A 313 1.38 -9.80 33.01
CA GLN A 313 1.08 -9.26 34.33
C GLN A 313 1.35 -10.26 35.44
N GLY A 314 1.17 -11.56 35.17
CA GLY A 314 1.48 -12.67 36.08
C GLY A 314 2.98 -12.99 36.20
N GLY A 315 3.84 -12.26 35.49
CA GLY A 315 5.29 -12.43 35.57
C GLY A 315 5.86 -13.51 34.65
N ALA A 316 5.14 -13.88 33.56
CA ALA A 316 5.68 -14.78 32.57
C ALA A 316 6.98 -14.24 31.97
N SER A 317 7.94 -15.10 31.75
CA SER A 317 9.22 -14.76 31.14
C SER A 317 9.05 -14.35 29.66
N SER A 318 10.02 -13.63 29.12
CA SER A 318 10.07 -13.28 27.70
C SER A 318 10.00 -14.52 26.78
N GLU A 319 10.63 -15.64 27.22
CA GLU A 319 10.59 -16.90 26.47
C GLU A 319 9.19 -17.51 26.44
N GLU A 320 8.45 -17.47 27.53
CA GLU A 320 7.07 -17.94 27.59
C GLU A 320 6.15 -17.07 26.72
N LEU A 321 6.29 -15.75 26.78
CA LEU A 321 5.52 -14.82 25.94
C LEU A 321 5.86 -15.02 24.44
N ARG A 322 7.15 -15.20 24.13
CA ARG A 322 7.59 -15.54 22.78
C ARG A 322 6.97 -16.84 22.29
N LYS A 323 6.96 -17.88 23.12
CA LYS A 323 6.32 -19.15 22.79
C LYS A 323 4.81 -18.96 22.54
N MET A 324 4.11 -18.24 23.40
CA MET A 324 2.68 -17.94 23.20
C MET A 324 2.42 -17.21 21.87
N PHE A 325 3.30 -16.28 21.48
CA PHE A 325 3.23 -15.59 20.21
C PHE A 325 3.47 -16.55 19.04
N LEU A 326 4.55 -17.34 19.08
CA LEU A 326 4.90 -18.29 18.02
C LEU A 326 3.88 -19.42 17.86
N ASP A 327 3.22 -19.82 18.96
CA ASP A 327 2.13 -20.80 18.95
C ASP A 327 0.79 -20.22 18.47
N SER A 328 0.74 -18.91 18.15
CA SER A 328 -0.45 -18.31 17.55
C SER A 328 -0.68 -18.90 16.16
N PRO A 329 -1.90 -19.36 15.84
CA PRO A 329 -2.19 -19.93 14.54
C PRO A 329 -2.03 -18.87 13.44
N ARG A 330 -1.75 -19.33 12.24
CA ARG A 330 -1.89 -18.49 11.05
C ARG A 330 -3.37 -18.14 10.87
N PHE A 331 -3.64 -16.92 10.54
CA PHE A 331 -4.98 -16.47 10.20
C PHE A 331 -5.07 -16.35 8.68
N LYS A 332 -5.30 -17.50 8.05
CA LYS A 332 -5.51 -17.58 6.61
C LYS A 332 -6.87 -17.07 6.27
N GLU A 333 -6.95 -16.21 5.28
CA GLU A 333 -8.17 -15.60 4.78
C GLU A 333 -8.27 -15.82 3.26
N LYS A 334 -9.50 -15.80 2.76
CA LYS A 334 -9.73 -15.83 1.31
C LYS A 334 -9.28 -14.52 0.68
N ASN A 335 -8.54 -14.60 -0.42
CA ASN A 335 -8.41 -13.46 -1.31
C ASN A 335 -9.76 -13.16 -1.97
N LEU A 336 -9.99 -11.90 -2.31
CA LEU A 336 -11.28 -11.49 -2.85
C LEU A 336 -11.11 -10.81 -4.21
N ALA A 337 -11.99 -11.14 -5.16
CA ALA A 337 -12.09 -10.47 -6.44
C ALA A 337 -13.50 -9.93 -6.64
N PHE A 338 -13.59 -8.66 -6.96
CA PHE A 338 -14.86 -7.97 -7.16
C PHE A 338 -14.94 -7.44 -8.58
N ARG A 339 -15.95 -7.89 -9.30
CA ARG A 339 -16.29 -7.37 -10.63
C ARG A 339 -16.93 -6.01 -10.53
N ASN A 340 -16.47 -5.06 -11.31
CA ASN A 340 -17.07 -3.74 -11.44
C ASN A 340 -18.28 -3.80 -12.40
N LEU A 341 -19.46 -3.48 -11.92
CA LEU A 341 -20.69 -3.44 -12.71
C LEU A 341 -20.97 -2.06 -13.32
N GLY A 342 -20.07 -1.10 -13.15
CA GLY A 342 -20.34 0.31 -13.37
C GLY A 342 -21.26 0.91 -12.28
N ASN A 343 -21.52 2.20 -12.38
CA ASN A 343 -22.38 2.92 -11.43
C ASN A 343 -21.97 2.74 -9.95
N PHE A 344 -20.67 2.62 -9.70
CA PHE A 344 -20.10 2.41 -8.36
C PHE A 344 -20.64 1.16 -7.65
N LYS A 345 -20.83 0.07 -8.37
CA LYS A 345 -21.26 -1.22 -7.83
C LYS A 345 -20.27 -2.30 -8.19
N PHE A 346 -19.99 -3.15 -7.21
CA PHE A 346 -19.12 -4.30 -7.37
C PHE A 346 -19.80 -5.57 -6.87
N ASP A 347 -19.60 -6.67 -7.59
CA ASP A 347 -20.07 -8.01 -7.22
C ASP A 347 -18.87 -8.89 -6.85
N ASN A 348 -18.94 -9.55 -5.70
CA ASN A 348 -17.91 -10.52 -5.30
C ASN A 348 -18.02 -11.79 -6.18
N LEU A 349 -17.02 -12.00 -7.03
CA LEU A 349 -16.88 -13.16 -7.90
C LEU A 349 -15.69 -14.06 -7.54
N SER A 350 -15.11 -13.93 -6.35
CA SER A 350 -13.89 -14.64 -5.92
C SER A 350 -13.99 -16.14 -6.14
N GLU A 351 -15.10 -16.77 -5.68
CA GLU A 351 -15.36 -18.20 -5.84
C GLU A 351 -15.61 -18.57 -7.31
N VAL A 352 -16.36 -17.73 -8.04
CA VAL A 352 -16.70 -17.99 -9.45
C VAL A 352 -15.45 -17.93 -10.33
N TRP A 353 -14.53 -17.02 -10.02
CA TRP A 353 -13.27 -16.88 -10.74
C TRP A 353 -12.17 -17.82 -10.22
N GLY A 354 -12.41 -18.51 -9.10
CA GLY A 354 -11.49 -19.49 -8.52
C GLY A 354 -10.22 -18.86 -7.96
N VAL A 355 -10.32 -17.68 -7.35
CA VAL A 355 -9.20 -16.92 -6.77
C VAL A 355 -9.33 -16.74 -5.24
N ASP A 356 -10.22 -17.51 -4.62
CA ASP A 356 -10.59 -17.41 -3.19
C ASP A 356 -9.80 -18.39 -2.30
N ASP A 357 -8.55 -18.67 -2.64
CA ASP A 357 -7.69 -19.52 -1.81
C ASP A 357 -7.47 -18.90 -0.42
N GLU A 358 -7.59 -19.73 0.62
CA GLU A 358 -7.29 -19.34 2.01
C GLU A 358 -5.78 -19.35 2.24
N THR A 359 -5.18 -18.18 2.20
CA THR A 359 -3.73 -17.98 2.31
C THR A 359 -3.41 -16.84 3.28
N VAL A 360 -2.13 -16.54 3.44
CA VAL A 360 -1.65 -15.26 3.97
C VAL A 360 -0.98 -14.54 2.82
N SER A 361 -1.75 -13.70 2.15
CA SER A 361 -1.32 -13.00 0.94
C SER A 361 -1.03 -11.54 1.24
N HIS A 362 0.05 -11.00 0.69
CA HIS A 362 0.42 -9.60 0.87
C HIS A 362 0.36 -8.86 -0.46
N GLY A 363 1.41 -8.89 -1.26
CA GLY A 363 1.43 -8.23 -2.57
C GLY A 363 0.81 -9.12 -3.66
N ALA A 364 0.27 -8.50 -4.69
CA ALA A 364 -0.15 -9.16 -5.91
C ALA A 364 0.15 -8.26 -7.12
N VAL A 365 0.19 -8.86 -8.30
CA VAL A 365 0.40 -8.14 -9.55
C VAL A 365 -0.42 -8.77 -10.66
N PHE A 366 -0.91 -7.94 -11.57
CA PHE A 366 -1.55 -8.38 -12.80
C PHE A 366 -0.56 -8.36 -13.97
N SER A 367 -0.55 -9.42 -14.75
CA SER A 367 0.28 -9.53 -15.94
C SER A 367 -0.33 -10.52 -16.92
N ASP A 368 -0.30 -10.23 -18.20
CA ASP A 368 -0.62 -11.19 -19.26
C ASP A 368 0.63 -12.09 -19.48
N ILE A 369 0.74 -13.17 -18.70
CA ILE A 369 1.95 -14.04 -18.65
C ILE A 369 2.09 -14.84 -19.93
N ASP A 370 1.00 -15.34 -20.48
CA ASP A 370 1.02 -16.22 -21.65
C ASP A 370 0.68 -15.50 -22.95
N ARG A 371 0.45 -14.18 -22.90
CA ARG A 371 0.19 -13.29 -24.03
C ARG A 371 -1.06 -13.64 -24.81
N ASP A 372 -2.11 -14.04 -24.08
CA ASP A 372 -3.41 -14.33 -24.66
C ASP A 372 -4.38 -13.11 -24.62
N GLY A 373 -3.97 -12.04 -23.95
CA GLY A 373 -4.67 -10.76 -23.88
C GLY A 373 -5.55 -10.60 -22.65
N ASP A 374 -5.55 -11.56 -21.74
CA ASP A 374 -6.22 -11.51 -20.46
C ASP A 374 -5.20 -11.24 -19.35
N LEU A 375 -5.58 -10.50 -18.31
CA LEU A 375 -4.72 -10.25 -17.16
C LEU A 375 -4.74 -11.46 -16.21
N ASP A 376 -3.59 -12.12 -16.03
CA ASP A 376 -3.37 -13.15 -15.00
C ASP A 376 -3.03 -12.51 -13.67
N ILE A 377 -3.23 -13.25 -12.58
CA ILE A 377 -2.95 -12.79 -11.22
C ILE A 377 -1.79 -13.58 -10.62
N ILE A 378 -0.76 -12.87 -10.14
CA ILE A 378 0.34 -13.45 -9.36
C ILE A 378 0.23 -12.91 -7.93
N VAL A 379 0.20 -13.80 -6.93
CA VAL A 379 0.03 -13.44 -5.52
C VAL A 379 1.22 -13.92 -4.71
N ASN A 380 1.83 -13.01 -3.95
CA ASN A 380 2.88 -13.34 -3.00
C ASN A 380 2.27 -13.82 -1.67
N ASN A 381 2.42 -15.11 -1.38
CA ASN A 381 1.93 -15.76 -0.17
C ASN A 381 3.05 -15.91 0.87
N MET A 382 2.84 -15.42 2.09
CA MET A 382 3.81 -15.55 3.16
C MET A 382 3.91 -17.01 3.64
N ASN A 383 5.12 -17.58 3.58
CA ASN A 383 5.41 -18.97 3.97
C ASN A 383 4.56 -20.05 3.25
N ASP A 384 3.99 -19.71 2.11
CA ASP A 384 3.31 -20.61 1.19
C ASP A 384 3.84 -20.37 -0.24
N PRO A 385 3.67 -21.28 -1.18
CA PRO A 385 4.04 -21.05 -2.58
C PRO A 385 3.34 -19.84 -3.17
N VAL A 386 4.00 -19.17 -4.13
CA VAL A 386 3.38 -18.11 -4.91
C VAL A 386 2.12 -18.62 -5.61
N GLY A 387 1.03 -17.86 -5.50
CA GLY A 387 -0.21 -18.12 -6.25
C GLY A 387 -0.06 -17.60 -7.68
N ILE A 388 -0.42 -18.41 -8.66
CA ILE A 388 -0.48 -17.99 -10.07
C ILE A 388 -1.83 -18.44 -10.61
N TYR A 389 -2.69 -17.47 -10.92
CA TYR A 389 -4.03 -17.72 -11.46
C TYR A 389 -4.06 -17.31 -12.92
N LYS A 390 -4.14 -18.30 -13.80
CA LYS A 390 -4.32 -18.04 -15.23
C LYS A 390 -5.75 -17.62 -15.49
N ASN A 391 -5.91 -16.46 -16.10
CA ASN A 391 -7.19 -15.98 -16.60
C ASN A 391 -7.54 -16.69 -17.92
N ASN A 392 -8.78 -17.10 -18.08
CA ASN A 392 -9.27 -17.76 -19.28
C ASN A 392 -10.54 -17.07 -19.84
N SER A 393 -10.75 -15.80 -19.54
CA SER A 393 -11.94 -15.06 -19.97
C SER A 393 -12.08 -15.02 -21.50
N HIS A 394 -10.97 -14.97 -22.25
CA HIS A 394 -10.98 -15.05 -23.70
C HIS A 394 -11.56 -16.36 -24.26
N LEU A 395 -11.44 -17.48 -23.53
CA LEU A 395 -11.97 -18.78 -23.95
C LEU A 395 -13.49 -18.86 -23.81
N SER A 396 -14.06 -18.15 -22.86
CA SER A 396 -15.50 -18.12 -22.60
C SER A 396 -16.28 -17.33 -23.65
N GLN A 397 -15.59 -16.47 -24.41
CA GLN A 397 -16.19 -15.62 -25.41
C GLN A 397 -16.22 -16.35 -26.76
N LYS A 398 -17.43 -16.52 -27.33
CA LYS A 398 -17.57 -17.08 -28.67
C LYS A 398 -16.84 -16.18 -29.69
N LYS A 399 -15.76 -16.69 -30.30
CA LYS A 399 -14.90 -16.00 -31.26
C LYS A 399 -15.64 -15.31 -32.44
N SER A 400 -16.95 -15.51 -32.57
CA SER A 400 -17.81 -15.01 -33.65
C SER A 400 -18.73 -13.86 -33.23
N SER A 401 -18.67 -13.36 -32.01
CA SER A 401 -19.46 -12.20 -31.60
C SER A 401 -18.75 -10.90 -32.03
N PRO A 402 -19.46 -9.99 -32.74
CA PRO A 402 -18.92 -8.66 -33.04
C PRO A 402 -18.53 -7.84 -31.79
N ASN A 403 -19.04 -8.25 -30.62
CA ASN A 403 -18.81 -7.64 -29.32
C ASN A 403 -17.88 -8.49 -28.42
N SER A 404 -17.06 -9.41 -28.99
CA SER A 404 -16.06 -10.09 -28.21
C SER A 404 -15.09 -9.07 -27.65
N ALA A 405 -14.80 -9.15 -26.33
CA ALA A 405 -13.79 -8.36 -25.66
C ALA A 405 -12.44 -8.50 -26.38
N ARG A 406 -11.68 -7.45 -26.42
CA ARG A 406 -10.37 -7.41 -27.07
C ARG A 406 -9.45 -6.59 -26.21
N SER A 407 -8.25 -7.09 -26.01
CA SER A 407 -7.16 -6.37 -25.36
C SER A 407 -6.28 -5.66 -26.38
N VAL A 408 -5.55 -4.66 -25.92
CA VAL A 408 -4.54 -3.93 -26.69
C VAL A 408 -3.30 -3.79 -25.83
N LEU A 409 -2.18 -4.30 -26.31
CA LEU A 409 -0.88 -4.08 -25.68
C LEU A 409 -0.29 -2.76 -26.19
N ILE A 410 -0.04 -1.83 -25.29
CA ILE A 410 0.56 -0.53 -25.59
C ILE A 410 1.95 -0.48 -24.94
N SER A 411 2.98 -0.28 -25.71
CA SER A 411 4.35 -0.06 -25.22
C SER A 411 4.73 1.40 -25.45
N LEU A 412 5.13 2.08 -24.40
CA LEU A 412 5.60 3.46 -24.46
C LEU A 412 7.13 3.51 -24.47
N LYS A 413 7.65 4.54 -25.11
CA LYS A 413 9.07 4.88 -25.09
C LYS A 413 9.22 6.38 -25.01
N GLY A 414 9.66 6.88 -23.85
CA GLY A 414 10.00 8.29 -23.65
C GLY A 414 11.23 8.69 -24.45
N VAL A 415 11.22 9.93 -24.94
CA VAL A 415 12.35 10.53 -25.68
C VAL A 415 12.92 11.73 -24.92
N ASN A 416 12.04 12.57 -24.37
CA ASN A 416 12.37 13.74 -23.56
C ASN A 416 11.72 13.65 -22.17
N SER A 417 11.44 12.44 -21.72
CA SER A 417 10.82 12.08 -20.45
C SER A 417 11.37 10.75 -20.01
N ASN A 418 10.95 10.24 -18.85
CA ASN A 418 11.38 8.92 -18.40
C ASN A 418 11.10 7.85 -19.48
N TYR A 419 12.02 6.90 -19.62
CA TYR A 419 12.03 5.94 -20.73
C TYR A 419 10.76 5.11 -20.85
N PHE A 420 10.20 4.67 -19.74
CA PHE A 420 9.02 3.79 -19.71
C PHE A 420 7.69 4.55 -19.75
N GLY A 421 7.73 5.89 -19.73
CA GLY A 421 6.53 6.72 -19.76
C GLY A 421 5.70 6.62 -18.47
N LEU A 422 6.34 6.38 -17.32
CA LEU A 422 5.65 6.42 -16.03
C LEU A 422 5.00 7.79 -15.83
N GLY A 423 3.74 7.79 -15.37
CA GLY A 423 2.91 8.98 -15.29
C GLY A 423 2.13 9.29 -16.58
N ALA A 424 2.45 8.63 -17.70
CA ALA A 424 1.73 8.86 -18.96
C ALA A 424 0.27 8.40 -18.86
N ARG A 425 -0.63 9.30 -19.23
CA ARG A 425 -2.07 9.02 -19.29
C ARG A 425 -2.47 8.55 -20.68
N LEU A 426 -3.11 7.41 -20.73
CA LEU A 426 -3.62 6.79 -21.96
C LEU A 426 -5.14 6.96 -22.04
N LYS A 427 -5.64 7.58 -23.12
CA LYS A 427 -7.08 7.71 -23.39
C LYS A 427 -7.44 6.91 -24.64
N MET A 428 -8.24 5.88 -24.48
CA MET A 428 -8.71 5.05 -25.59
C MET A 428 -10.20 5.31 -25.82
N LYS A 429 -10.55 5.78 -27.00
CA LYS A 429 -11.95 5.96 -27.40
C LYS A 429 -12.47 4.70 -28.09
N MET A 430 -13.45 4.08 -27.47
CA MET A 430 -14.10 2.88 -27.98
C MET A 430 -15.09 3.20 -29.12
N PRO A 431 -15.41 2.22 -30.00
CA PRO A 431 -16.37 2.43 -31.11
C PRO A 431 -17.77 2.86 -30.63
N ASN A 432 -18.18 2.48 -29.44
CA ASN A 432 -19.44 2.88 -28.80
C ASN A 432 -19.42 4.31 -28.21
N GLY A 433 -18.29 5.02 -28.36
CA GLY A 433 -18.08 6.36 -27.81
C GLY A 433 -17.58 6.42 -26.36
N LYS A 434 -17.52 5.28 -25.65
CA LYS A 434 -16.95 5.18 -24.30
C LYS A 434 -15.45 5.53 -24.35
N ILE A 435 -14.96 6.21 -23.31
CA ILE A 435 -13.54 6.51 -23.16
C ILE A 435 -13.03 5.67 -21.99
N MET A 436 -11.92 5.00 -22.18
CA MET A 436 -11.17 4.32 -21.13
C MET A 436 -9.89 5.12 -20.85
N ASN A 437 -9.60 5.37 -19.59
CA ASN A 437 -8.39 6.04 -19.14
C ASN A 437 -7.52 5.08 -18.34
N ARG A 438 -6.22 5.15 -18.57
CA ARG A 438 -5.22 4.39 -17.83
C ARG A 438 -4.02 5.29 -17.58
N ILE A 439 -3.30 5.04 -16.48
CA ILE A 439 -2.01 5.66 -16.23
C ILE A 439 -0.95 4.56 -16.16
N VAL A 440 0.20 4.83 -16.71
CA VAL A 440 1.37 3.96 -16.54
C VAL A 440 1.99 4.25 -15.18
N THR A 441 1.96 3.27 -14.29
CA THR A 441 2.50 3.39 -12.93
C THR A 441 3.51 2.28 -12.65
N SER A 442 4.40 2.52 -11.70
CA SER A 442 5.44 1.57 -11.28
C SER A 442 5.08 0.78 -10.03
N SER A 443 4.07 1.23 -9.28
CA SER A 443 3.74 0.67 -7.96
C SER A 443 2.26 0.82 -7.68
N ARG A 444 1.66 -0.24 -7.14
CA ARG A 444 0.23 -0.31 -6.83
C ARG A 444 0.02 -1.23 -5.61
N GLY A 445 -1.07 -1.05 -4.88
CA GLY A 445 -1.42 -1.93 -3.78
C GLY A 445 -0.46 -1.84 -2.59
N TYR A 446 0.02 -2.97 -2.11
CA TYR A 446 0.94 -3.09 -0.97
C TYR A 446 2.07 -4.04 -1.32
N MET A 447 3.32 -3.59 -1.21
CA MET A 447 4.52 -4.38 -1.57
C MET A 447 4.44 -4.97 -3.00
N SER A 448 3.92 -4.20 -3.94
CA SER A 448 3.67 -4.63 -5.34
C SER A 448 4.31 -3.68 -6.33
#